data_1555d4c704129ff037f810c44d7fff9e
#
_entry.id   1555d4c704129ff037f810c44d7fff9e
#
_cell.length_a   1.000
_cell.length_b   1.000
_cell.length_c   1.000
_cell.angle_alpha   90.00
_cell.angle_beta   90.00
_cell.angle_gamma   90.00
#
_symmetry.space_group_name_H-M   'P 1'
#
loop_
_entity.id
_entity.type
_entity.pdbx_description
1 polymer ?
#
loop_
_entity_poly.entity_id
_entity_poly.type
_entity_poly.pdbx_seq_one_letter_code
_entity_poly.pdbx_strand_id
1 'polypeptide(L)'
;TGASGGIAQDNDFNISTSESGVILGFSLSGGIIPPGENIITNIEYVGVGLSEICMSDAVISDFNAQEYPVNYGSCMMIEGFSHLSFGNINPGLINIEMENTQSVAGFQFLISDIPDNLDIIGTTGGISEEYGFTMSFSEEGQILGFDFNGSVIPPGNHLLTQLEVVGIDNSVICIQNGVIAGINNID
;
A
#
# COMPACT_ATOMS: atom_id res chain seq x y z
N THR A 1 -4.05 -3.69 -12.74
CA THR A 1 -3.21 -4.92 -12.83
C THR A 1 -2.44 -4.90 -14.12
N GLY A 2 -1.14 -5.15 -14.07
CA GLY A 2 -0.26 -5.30 -15.22
C GLY A 2 0.56 -6.58 -15.10
N ALA A 3 1.13 -7.04 -16.23
CA ALA A 3 2.12 -8.11 -16.21
C ALA A 3 3.21 -7.80 -17.24
N SER A 4 4.48 -7.94 -16.84
CA SER A 4 5.63 -7.62 -17.69
C SER A 4 6.90 -8.34 -17.25
N GLY A 5 7.89 -8.38 -18.12
CA GLY A 5 9.20 -8.99 -17.82
C GLY A 5 9.17 -10.52 -17.76
N GLY A 6 10.22 -11.07 -17.16
CA GLY A 6 10.44 -12.50 -17.04
C GLY A 6 10.78 -13.21 -18.33
N ILE A 7 10.96 -14.53 -18.25
CA ILE A 7 11.40 -15.36 -19.38
C ILE A 7 10.42 -15.34 -20.57
N ALA A 8 9.14 -15.03 -20.33
CA ALA A 8 8.17 -14.90 -21.39
C ALA A 8 8.51 -13.72 -22.30
N GLN A 9 8.76 -12.54 -21.72
CA GLN A 9 9.15 -11.36 -22.51
C GLN A 9 10.51 -11.54 -23.19
N ASP A 10 11.46 -12.20 -22.53
CA ASP A 10 12.80 -12.49 -23.08
C ASP A 10 12.75 -13.41 -24.29
N ASN A 11 11.66 -14.18 -24.47
CA ASN A 11 11.40 -15.09 -25.59
C ASN A 11 10.28 -14.59 -26.51
N ASP A 12 10.11 -13.29 -26.63
CA ASP A 12 9.17 -12.64 -27.55
C ASP A 12 7.69 -13.01 -27.33
N PHE A 13 7.29 -13.30 -26.10
CA PHE A 13 5.87 -13.44 -25.75
C PHE A 13 5.23 -12.07 -25.56
N ASN A 14 4.06 -11.89 -26.14
CA ASN A 14 3.17 -10.80 -25.82
C ASN A 14 2.37 -11.19 -24.59
N ILE A 15 2.39 -10.34 -23.57
CA ILE A 15 1.67 -10.57 -22.32
C ILE A 15 0.53 -9.55 -22.24
N SER A 16 -0.68 -10.03 -21.98
CA SER A 16 -1.84 -9.18 -21.73
C SER A 16 -2.57 -9.60 -20.47
N THR A 17 -3.22 -8.64 -19.82
CA THR A 17 -3.98 -8.84 -18.58
C THR A 17 -5.40 -8.32 -18.75
N SER A 18 -6.34 -8.91 -18.02
CA SER A 18 -7.71 -8.44 -17.92
C SER A 18 -8.01 -7.89 -16.51
N GLU A 19 -9.08 -7.13 -16.38
CA GLU A 19 -9.58 -6.66 -15.08
C GLU A 19 -10.04 -7.81 -14.17
N SER A 20 -10.42 -8.94 -14.76
CA SER A 20 -10.81 -10.16 -14.01
C SER A 20 -9.63 -11.02 -13.54
N GLY A 21 -8.39 -10.56 -13.73
CA GLY A 21 -7.18 -11.26 -13.28
C GLY A 21 -6.66 -12.34 -14.24
N VAL A 22 -7.21 -12.45 -15.45
CA VAL A 22 -6.65 -13.38 -16.47
C VAL A 22 -5.36 -12.79 -17.02
N ILE A 23 -4.31 -13.62 -17.09
CA ILE A 23 -3.04 -13.29 -17.70
C ILE A 23 -2.87 -14.22 -18.90
N LEU A 24 -2.68 -13.63 -20.09
CA LEU A 24 -2.47 -14.36 -21.33
C LEU A 24 -1.09 -14.04 -21.88
N GLY A 25 -0.28 -15.07 -22.11
CA GLY A 25 1.02 -14.96 -22.77
C GLY A 25 1.05 -15.79 -24.05
N PHE A 26 1.43 -15.19 -25.18
CA PHE A 26 1.56 -15.88 -26.46
C PHE A 26 2.66 -15.27 -27.31
N SER A 27 3.29 -16.07 -28.17
CA SER A 27 4.26 -15.59 -29.13
C SER A 27 3.74 -15.80 -30.56
N LEU A 28 3.71 -14.72 -31.35
CA LEU A 28 3.40 -14.76 -32.80
C LEU A 28 4.64 -15.01 -33.63
N SER A 29 5.83 -14.81 -33.06
CA SER A 29 7.12 -15.04 -33.74
C SER A 29 7.62 -16.48 -33.59
N GLY A 30 6.89 -17.32 -32.84
CA GLY A 30 7.30 -18.70 -32.55
C GLY A 30 8.31 -18.82 -31.41
N GLY A 31 8.36 -17.83 -30.51
CA GLY A 31 9.16 -17.90 -29.30
C GLY A 31 8.73 -19.07 -28.40
N ILE A 32 9.70 -19.70 -27.77
CA ILE A 32 9.49 -20.86 -26.87
C ILE A 32 10.15 -20.57 -25.53
N ILE A 33 9.44 -20.79 -24.44
CA ILE A 33 10.01 -20.76 -23.10
C ILE A 33 10.77 -22.07 -22.89
N PRO A 34 12.09 -22.02 -22.62
CA PRO A 34 12.89 -23.23 -22.42
C PRO A 34 12.53 -23.93 -21.10
N PRO A 35 12.74 -25.24 -20.98
CA PRO A 35 12.62 -25.95 -19.72
C PRO A 35 13.56 -25.36 -18.65
N GLY A 36 13.11 -25.31 -17.41
CA GLY A 36 13.90 -24.83 -16.27
C GLY A 36 13.04 -24.17 -15.22
N GLU A 37 13.71 -23.68 -14.18
CA GLU A 37 13.09 -22.82 -13.15
C GLU A 37 13.25 -21.37 -13.58
N ASN A 38 12.15 -20.73 -13.89
CA ASN A 38 12.16 -19.37 -14.41
C ASN A 38 11.02 -18.54 -13.79
N ILE A 39 11.24 -17.24 -13.67
CA ILE A 39 10.16 -16.26 -13.47
C ILE A 39 9.50 -16.09 -14.83
N ILE A 40 8.26 -16.52 -14.98
CA ILE A 40 7.53 -16.44 -16.24
C ILE A 40 7.24 -14.98 -16.58
N THR A 41 6.64 -14.23 -15.65
CA THR A 41 6.35 -12.80 -15.75
C THR A 41 6.18 -12.23 -14.36
N ASN A 42 6.32 -10.91 -14.21
CA ASN A 42 6.03 -10.18 -13.00
C ASN A 42 4.61 -9.61 -13.09
N ILE A 43 3.85 -9.72 -12.01
CA ILE A 43 2.49 -9.21 -11.93
C ILE A 43 2.50 -7.96 -11.06
N GLU A 44 2.00 -6.85 -11.62
CA GLU A 44 1.73 -5.63 -10.88
C GLU A 44 0.30 -5.68 -10.37
N TYR A 45 0.12 -5.46 -9.09
CA TYR A 45 -1.20 -5.42 -8.47
C TYR A 45 -1.35 -4.19 -7.58
N VAL A 46 -2.58 -3.71 -7.49
CA VAL A 46 -2.98 -2.72 -6.49
C VAL A 46 -3.84 -3.48 -5.50
N GLY A 47 -3.28 -3.73 -4.31
CA GLY A 47 -3.98 -4.45 -3.25
C GLY A 47 -4.81 -3.51 -2.41
N VAL A 48 -6.06 -3.88 -2.14
CA VAL A 48 -6.91 -3.26 -1.14
C VAL A 48 -7.24 -4.33 -0.09
N GLY A 49 -6.58 -4.25 1.06
CA GLY A 49 -6.82 -5.19 2.16
C GLY A 49 -5.91 -6.43 2.18
N LEU A 50 -6.11 -7.30 3.16
CA LEU A 50 -5.55 -8.64 3.16
C LEU A 50 -6.14 -9.40 1.98
N SER A 51 -5.30 -9.83 1.06
CA SER A 51 -5.73 -10.56 -0.12
C SER A 51 -4.95 -11.86 -0.23
N GLU A 52 -5.66 -12.94 -0.47
CA GLU A 52 -5.06 -14.20 -0.86
C GLU A 52 -5.03 -14.25 -2.40
N ILE A 53 -3.84 -14.41 -2.96
CA ILE A 53 -3.67 -14.60 -4.40
C ILE A 53 -3.41 -16.06 -4.68
N CYS A 54 -4.27 -16.65 -5.48
CA CYS A 54 -4.17 -18.02 -5.96
C CYS A 54 -4.07 -18.04 -7.49
N MET A 55 -3.33 -19.00 -8.02
CA MET A 55 -3.39 -19.33 -9.43
C MET A 55 -4.41 -20.44 -9.64
N SER A 56 -5.28 -20.30 -10.64
CA SER A 56 -6.24 -21.34 -11.05
C SER A 56 -6.34 -21.37 -12.57
N ASP A 57 -6.89 -22.44 -13.10
CA ASP A 57 -7.27 -22.60 -14.50
C ASP A 57 -6.16 -22.28 -15.51
N ALA A 58 -4.88 -22.50 -15.10
CA ALA A 58 -3.77 -22.25 -16.00
C ALA A 58 -3.72 -23.30 -17.11
N VAL A 59 -3.56 -22.83 -18.33
CA VAL A 59 -3.33 -23.65 -19.52
C VAL A 59 -1.93 -23.35 -20.03
N ILE A 60 -1.10 -24.37 -20.15
CA ILE A 60 0.21 -24.30 -20.79
C ILE A 60 0.19 -25.28 -21.97
N SER A 61 0.55 -24.78 -23.13
CA SER A 61 0.57 -25.60 -24.35
C SER A 61 1.91 -25.49 -25.07
N ASP A 62 2.22 -26.53 -25.84
CA ASP A 62 3.34 -26.51 -26.79
C ASP A 62 2.96 -25.80 -28.10
N PHE A 63 3.90 -25.77 -29.06
CA PHE A 63 3.71 -25.15 -30.39
C PHE A 63 2.69 -25.88 -31.27
N ASN A 64 2.26 -27.09 -30.89
CA ASN A 64 1.19 -27.86 -31.59
C ASN A 64 -0.16 -27.66 -30.88
N ALA A 65 -0.27 -26.75 -29.93
CA ALA A 65 -1.42 -26.52 -29.04
C ALA A 65 -1.79 -27.75 -28.19
N GLN A 66 -0.81 -28.61 -27.90
CA GLN A 66 -0.99 -29.71 -26.95
C GLN A 66 -0.79 -29.18 -25.53
N GLU A 67 -1.81 -29.35 -24.66
CA GLU A 67 -1.77 -28.91 -23.28
C GLU A 67 -0.91 -29.83 -22.41
N TYR A 68 -0.21 -29.21 -21.47
CA TYR A 68 0.52 -29.88 -20.39
C TYR A 68 -0.23 -29.75 -19.07
N PRO A 69 -0.18 -30.80 -18.20
CA PRO A 69 -0.73 -30.70 -16.86
C PRO A 69 0.02 -29.64 -16.04
N VAL A 70 -0.71 -28.79 -15.33
CA VAL A 70 -0.16 -27.75 -14.47
C VAL A 70 -0.39 -28.10 -13.01
N ASN A 71 0.67 -28.06 -12.20
CA ASN A 71 0.59 -28.12 -10.75
C ASN A 71 0.76 -26.72 -10.17
N TYR A 72 -0.09 -26.36 -9.25
CA TYR A 72 -0.05 -25.06 -8.59
C TYR A 72 0.70 -25.13 -7.26
N GLY A 73 1.43 -24.07 -6.94
CA GLY A 73 1.89 -23.81 -5.57
C GLY A 73 0.73 -23.39 -4.65
N SER A 74 1.04 -23.21 -3.38
CA SER A 74 0.08 -22.66 -2.42
C SER A 74 -0.28 -21.22 -2.79
N CYS A 75 -1.47 -20.78 -2.40
CA CYS A 75 -1.86 -19.39 -2.47
C CYS A 75 -0.92 -18.52 -1.63
N MET A 76 -0.74 -17.28 -2.04
CA MET A 76 0.11 -16.31 -1.35
C MET A 76 -0.78 -15.28 -0.65
N MET A 77 -0.54 -15.07 0.64
CA MET A 77 -1.16 -13.97 1.37
C MET A 77 -0.37 -12.69 1.11
N ILE A 78 -1.07 -11.65 0.72
CA ILE A 78 -0.51 -10.30 0.61
C ILE A 78 -0.99 -9.51 1.81
N GLU A 79 -0.05 -9.19 2.70
CA GLU A 79 -0.32 -8.32 3.84
C GLU A 79 -0.21 -6.87 3.39
N GLY A 80 -1.20 -6.05 3.78
CA GLY A 80 -1.12 -4.63 3.60
C GLY A 80 -0.16 -3.99 4.61
N PHE A 81 0.43 -2.88 4.22
CA PHE A 81 1.23 -2.07 5.14
C PHE A 81 0.72 -0.64 5.19
N SER A 82 1.06 0.04 6.28
CA SER A 82 0.95 1.48 6.42
C SER A 82 2.23 2.02 7.01
N HIS A 83 2.72 3.11 6.45
CA HIS A 83 3.93 3.80 6.88
C HIS A 83 3.61 5.25 7.18
N LEU A 84 4.00 5.72 8.37
CA LEU A 84 3.91 7.12 8.75
C LEU A 84 5.31 7.75 8.72
N SER A 85 5.42 8.94 8.18
CA SER A 85 6.67 9.69 8.12
C SER A 85 6.44 11.18 8.31
N PHE A 86 7.52 11.87 8.64
CA PHE A 86 7.52 13.32 8.57
C PHE A 86 7.72 13.76 7.11
N GLY A 87 6.87 14.68 6.67
CA GLY A 87 7.07 15.42 5.44
C GLY A 87 7.82 16.75 5.70
N ASN A 88 7.38 17.82 5.04
CA ASN A 88 7.98 19.12 5.22
C ASN A 88 7.75 19.66 6.64
N ILE A 89 8.81 20.21 7.23
CA ILE A 89 8.75 20.94 8.50
C ILE A 89 8.93 22.43 8.18
N ASN A 90 7.91 23.20 8.52
CA ASN A 90 7.91 24.67 8.40
C ASN A 90 7.79 25.30 9.79
N PRO A 91 8.13 26.57 9.98
CA PRO A 91 7.91 27.23 11.24
C PRO A 91 6.44 27.10 11.70
N GLY A 92 6.21 26.41 12.82
CA GLY A 92 4.89 26.20 13.40
C GLY A 92 4.04 25.09 12.76
N LEU A 93 4.53 24.39 11.74
CA LEU A 93 3.80 23.32 11.05
C LEU A 93 4.71 22.13 10.77
N ILE A 94 4.23 20.92 11.10
CA ILE A 94 4.86 19.66 10.75
C ILE A 94 3.89 18.84 9.90
N ASN A 95 4.30 18.47 8.70
CA ASN A 95 3.53 17.55 7.86
C ASN A 95 3.71 16.12 8.33
N ILE A 96 2.61 15.40 8.52
CA ILE A 96 2.60 13.94 8.69
C ILE A 96 2.12 13.31 7.40
N GLU A 97 2.95 12.47 6.83
CA GLU A 97 2.67 11.75 5.60
C GLU A 97 2.35 10.28 5.91
N MET A 98 1.45 9.71 5.13
CA MET A 98 1.09 8.31 5.22
C MET A 98 1.14 7.66 3.84
N GLU A 99 1.85 6.53 3.76
CA GLU A 99 1.74 5.58 2.66
C GLU A 99 0.95 4.37 3.17
N ASN A 100 -0.14 4.03 2.50
CA ASN A 100 -0.98 2.89 2.89
C ASN A 100 -1.41 2.09 1.66
N THR A 101 -1.40 0.77 1.80
CA THR A 101 -1.87 -0.15 0.75
C THR A 101 -3.30 -0.60 0.97
N GLN A 102 -3.89 -0.27 2.11
CA GLN A 102 -5.28 -0.60 2.50
C GLN A 102 -6.02 0.66 2.90
N SER A 103 -7.37 0.63 2.77
CA SER A 103 -8.20 1.71 3.27
C SER A 103 -8.08 1.85 4.79
N VAL A 104 -7.94 3.07 5.27
CA VAL A 104 -7.75 3.40 6.68
C VAL A 104 -9.03 4.01 7.24
N ALA A 105 -9.59 3.38 8.28
CA ALA A 105 -10.80 3.82 8.98
C ALA A 105 -10.48 4.67 10.23
N GLY A 106 -9.26 4.55 10.74
CA GLY A 106 -8.79 5.33 11.88
C GLY A 106 -7.30 5.16 12.10
N PHE A 107 -6.70 6.10 12.80
CA PHE A 107 -5.28 6.04 13.14
C PHE A 107 -5.01 6.72 14.47
N GLN A 108 -3.93 6.28 15.12
CA GLN A 108 -3.33 6.99 16.23
C GLN A 108 -1.82 6.86 16.18
N PHE A 109 -1.12 7.84 16.69
CA PHE A 109 0.32 7.82 16.89
C PHE A 109 0.74 8.84 17.95
N LEU A 110 1.95 8.68 18.47
CA LEU A 110 2.56 9.57 19.43
C LEU A 110 3.68 10.36 18.76
N ILE A 111 3.69 11.66 18.93
CA ILE A 111 4.85 12.51 18.66
C ILE A 111 5.59 12.70 19.97
N SER A 112 6.87 12.40 19.96
CA SER A 112 7.76 12.68 21.09
C SER A 112 8.96 13.50 20.62
N ASP A 113 9.51 14.31 21.49
CA ASP A 113 10.71 15.08 21.21
C ASP A 113 11.74 15.03 22.34
N ILE A 114 12.98 15.33 22.02
CA ILE A 114 14.08 15.41 22.97
C ILE A 114 14.93 16.63 22.64
N PRO A 115 15.10 17.61 23.54
CA PRO A 115 14.39 17.74 24.83
C PRO A 115 12.90 18.00 24.65
N ASP A 116 12.11 17.71 25.66
CA ASP A 116 10.65 17.85 25.68
C ASP A 116 10.27 19.35 25.74
N ASN A 117 10.17 19.95 24.57
CA ASN A 117 9.91 21.37 24.37
C ASN A 117 8.81 21.64 23.33
N LEU A 118 8.38 20.61 22.60
CA LEU A 118 7.41 20.73 21.52
C LEU A 118 6.00 20.59 22.08
N ASP A 119 5.20 21.63 21.92
CA ASP A 119 3.77 21.56 22.20
C ASP A 119 2.96 21.49 20.88
N ILE A 120 2.06 20.52 20.78
CA ILE A 120 1.07 20.44 19.70
C ILE A 120 -0.14 21.26 20.10
N ILE A 121 -0.47 22.28 19.30
CA ILE A 121 -1.56 23.23 19.59
C ILE A 121 -2.75 23.07 18.65
N GLY A 122 -2.62 22.27 17.59
CA GLY A 122 -3.67 22.01 16.62
C GLY A 122 -3.32 20.97 15.59
N THR A 123 -4.33 20.58 14.84
CA THR A 123 -4.22 19.73 13.65
C THR A 123 -5.05 20.36 12.53
N THR A 124 -4.53 20.35 11.29
CA THR A 124 -5.20 20.98 10.16
C THR A 124 -4.84 20.28 8.84
N GLY A 125 -5.71 20.39 7.85
CA GLY A 125 -5.44 19.96 6.48
C GLY A 125 -5.20 18.47 6.30
N GLY A 126 -4.72 18.13 5.11
CA GLY A 126 -4.43 16.77 4.69
C GLY A 126 -5.67 15.95 4.33
N ILE A 127 -5.42 14.68 3.98
CA ILE A 127 -6.47 13.76 3.55
C ILE A 127 -7.46 13.45 4.67
N SER A 128 -7.04 13.52 5.94
CA SER A 128 -7.93 13.32 7.09
C SER A 128 -9.03 14.37 7.16
N GLU A 129 -8.72 15.64 6.92
CA GLU A 129 -9.71 16.72 6.87
C GLU A 129 -10.62 16.58 5.63
N GLU A 130 -10.04 16.25 4.46
CA GLU A 130 -10.79 16.06 3.22
C GLU A 130 -11.85 14.96 3.35
N TYR A 131 -11.54 13.87 4.07
CA TYR A 131 -12.45 12.74 4.32
C TYR A 131 -13.28 12.89 5.60
N GLY A 132 -13.25 14.07 6.23
CA GLY A 132 -14.11 14.38 7.37
C GLY A 132 -13.72 13.70 8.67
N PHE A 133 -12.48 13.30 8.83
CA PHE A 133 -11.98 12.71 10.07
C PHE A 133 -12.02 13.72 11.21
N THR A 134 -12.50 13.26 12.35
CA THR A 134 -12.38 14.00 13.62
C THR A 134 -10.98 13.78 14.17
N MET A 135 -10.25 14.87 14.34
CA MET A 135 -8.90 14.85 14.90
C MET A 135 -8.93 15.22 16.36
N SER A 136 -8.11 14.54 17.16
CA SER A 136 -7.86 14.84 18.57
C SER A 136 -6.38 14.74 18.88
N PHE A 137 -5.89 15.58 19.78
CA PHE A 137 -4.52 15.54 20.26
C PHE A 137 -4.46 15.79 21.75
N SER A 138 -3.39 15.34 22.41
CA SER A 138 -3.15 15.57 23.83
C SER A 138 -1.85 16.35 24.06
N GLU A 139 -1.69 16.87 25.28
CA GLU A 139 -0.47 17.56 25.70
C GLU A 139 0.76 16.65 25.68
N GLU A 140 0.56 15.33 25.82
CA GLU A 140 1.64 14.33 25.74
C GLU A 140 1.99 13.94 24.29
N GLY A 141 1.44 14.61 23.29
CA GLY A 141 1.73 14.39 21.87
C GLY A 141 0.96 13.24 21.19
N GLN A 142 -0.07 12.67 21.86
CA GLN A 142 -0.92 11.65 21.25
C GLN A 142 -1.82 12.28 20.18
N ILE A 143 -1.81 11.75 18.98
CA ILE A 143 -2.69 12.12 17.87
C ILE A 143 -3.65 10.97 17.60
N LEU A 144 -4.92 11.29 17.43
CA LEU A 144 -5.99 10.35 17.07
C LEU A 144 -6.83 10.93 15.94
N GLY A 145 -7.10 10.13 14.91
CA GLY A 145 -7.99 10.49 13.81
C GLY A 145 -8.97 9.36 13.49
N PHE A 146 -10.25 9.69 13.39
CA PHE A 146 -11.31 8.73 13.03
C PHE A 146 -12.53 9.48 12.49
N ASP A 147 -13.39 8.76 11.74
CA ASP A 147 -14.68 9.30 11.32
C ASP A 147 -15.83 8.45 11.87
N PHE A 148 -16.82 9.12 12.48
CA PHE A 148 -18.05 8.48 13.01
C PHE A 148 -19.03 8.05 11.92
N ASN A 149 -18.91 8.62 10.71
CA ASN A 149 -19.79 8.31 9.58
C ASN A 149 -19.29 7.13 8.73
N GLY A 150 -18.11 6.59 9.09
CA GLY A 150 -17.50 5.46 8.41
C GLY A 150 -16.75 5.82 7.12
N SER A 151 -16.34 7.07 6.93
CA SER A 151 -15.42 7.45 5.87
C SER A 151 -14.08 6.74 6.04
N VAL A 152 -13.40 6.50 4.94
CA VAL A 152 -12.08 5.85 4.95
C VAL A 152 -11.12 6.61 4.05
N ILE A 153 -9.87 6.68 4.45
CA ILE A 153 -8.79 7.16 3.60
C ILE A 153 -8.41 6.04 2.63
N PRO A 154 -8.44 6.29 1.31
CA PRO A 154 -8.11 5.28 0.31
C PRO A 154 -6.62 4.90 0.35
N PRO A 155 -6.23 3.77 -0.25
CA PRO A 155 -4.81 3.45 -0.46
C PRO A 155 -4.09 4.53 -1.27
N GLY A 156 -2.82 4.79 -0.92
CA GLY A 156 -2.00 5.77 -1.62
C GLY A 156 -0.91 6.39 -0.77
N ASN A 157 -0.33 7.46 -1.32
CA ASN A 157 0.62 8.33 -0.62
C ASN A 157 -0.07 9.67 -0.36
N HIS A 158 -0.20 10.04 0.90
CA HIS A 158 -1.02 11.17 1.32
C HIS A 158 -0.29 12.06 2.31
N LEU A 159 -0.52 13.36 2.21
CA LEU A 159 -0.40 14.22 3.37
C LEU A 159 -1.55 13.84 4.31
N LEU A 160 -1.25 13.14 5.41
CA LEU A 160 -2.27 12.68 6.36
C LEU A 160 -2.92 13.85 7.09
N THR A 161 -2.09 14.66 7.72
CA THR A 161 -2.48 15.88 8.45
C THR A 161 -1.27 16.78 8.66
N GLN A 162 -1.50 18.01 9.06
CA GLN A 162 -0.48 18.93 9.53
C GLN A 162 -0.67 19.18 11.01
N LEU A 163 0.41 19.10 11.78
CA LEU A 163 0.42 19.45 13.19
C LEU A 163 0.83 20.91 13.34
N GLU A 164 0.00 21.67 14.02
CA GLU A 164 0.35 23.03 14.46
C GLU A 164 1.12 22.93 15.77
N VAL A 165 2.33 23.48 15.78
CA VAL A 165 3.26 23.26 16.90
C VAL A 165 3.95 24.57 17.33
N VAL A 166 4.36 24.61 18.59
CA VAL A 166 5.23 25.64 19.17
C VAL A 166 6.41 24.97 19.88
N GLY A 167 7.49 25.68 20.12
CA GLY A 167 8.63 25.16 20.87
C GLY A 167 9.63 24.32 20.08
N ILE A 168 9.58 24.30 18.75
CA ILE A 168 10.53 23.59 17.89
C ILE A 168 11.91 24.28 17.88
N ASP A 169 12.68 24.16 18.93
CA ASP A 169 14.05 24.67 18.95
C ASP A 169 15.04 23.55 19.30
N ASN A 170 15.81 23.07 18.31
CA ASN A 170 16.88 22.06 18.48
C ASN A 170 16.41 20.71 19.07
N SER A 171 15.17 20.32 18.82
CA SER A 171 14.62 19.03 19.24
C SER A 171 14.76 17.95 18.17
N VAL A 172 14.96 16.72 18.61
CA VAL A 172 14.79 15.52 17.76
C VAL A 172 13.38 15.04 17.99
N ILE A 173 12.57 14.99 16.92
CA ILE A 173 11.18 14.54 16.95
C ILE A 173 11.06 13.13 16.37
N CYS A 174 10.21 12.31 16.97
CA CYS A 174 9.95 10.93 16.57
C CYS A 174 8.45 10.65 16.49
N ILE A 175 8.04 9.84 15.52
CA ILE A 175 6.71 9.21 15.47
C ILE A 175 6.84 7.84 16.14
N GLN A 176 5.97 7.56 17.10
CA GLN A 176 5.99 6.32 17.88
C GLN A 176 4.58 5.76 18.06
N ASN A 177 4.48 4.50 18.46
CA ASN A 177 3.24 3.84 18.86
C ASN A 177 2.10 3.99 17.83
N GLY A 178 2.44 3.97 16.54
CA GLY A 178 1.46 4.06 15.47
C GLY A 178 0.52 2.85 15.45
N VAL A 179 -0.78 3.12 15.40
CA VAL A 179 -1.82 2.12 15.14
C VAL A 179 -2.66 2.65 13.99
N ILE A 180 -2.79 1.85 12.95
CA ILE A 180 -3.63 2.15 11.79
C ILE A 180 -4.72 1.09 11.73
N ALA A 181 -5.96 1.54 11.82
CA ALA A 181 -7.13 0.66 11.72
C ALA A 181 -7.63 0.63 10.28
N GLY A 182 -7.63 -0.53 9.67
CA GLY A 182 -8.25 -0.79 8.36
C GLY A 182 -9.70 -1.24 8.49
N ILE A 183 -10.41 -1.30 7.36
CA ILE A 183 -11.70 -1.99 7.30
C ILE A 183 -11.38 -3.46 7.00
N ASN A 184 -11.68 -4.34 7.94
CA ASN A 184 -11.74 -5.77 7.64
C ASN A 184 -13.10 -6.03 6.99
N ASN A 185 -13.17 -6.02 5.67
CA ASN A 185 -14.30 -6.62 4.96
C ASN A 185 -14.15 -8.15 5.10
N ILE A 186 -14.63 -8.68 6.22
CA ILE A 186 -14.90 -10.11 6.35
C ILE A 186 -16.35 -10.29 5.88
N ASP A 187 -16.52 -10.58 4.59
CA ASP A 187 -17.75 -11.17 4.05
C ASP A 187 -17.58 -12.69 3.97
#